data_38bded762d8d07fed79a125115f8b6c6
#
_entry.id   38bded762d8d07fed79a125115f8b6c6
#
_cell.length_a   1.000
_cell.length_b   1.000
_cell.length_c   1.000
_cell.angle_alpha   90.00
_cell.angle_beta   90.00
_cell.angle_gamma   90.00
#
_symmetry.space_group_name_H-M   'P 1'
#
loop_
_entity.id
_entity.type
_entity.pdbx_description
1 polymer ?
#
loop_
_entity_poly.entity_id
_entity_poly.type
_entity_poly.pdbx_seq_one_letter_code
_entity_poly.pdbx_strand_id
1 'polypeptide(L)'
;MTHLSLLVSFILAACFPVTTVAFLPRVLSGNGKSTTRDHAMITKEGFLKPLLYFFVENPQYLKNDSLTDVLDHLLSIDVQEAIQVTIDNISPQIKFLNALNEIQNANAEIDSFPFSTSASAHFDGEQFEQGATRLVQLRQELVTMLLQGGKLQHARNLAGEALHTLQDFYSHSNWIELGNPVPYDILGRPGSDIPKENIASPNEATCKDCKPGECENNLITTKLTSGYRSDQDIKKPENMGKCSHGGTMDESRLKPATGGINKDSTSTLVSPHAR
;
A
#
# COMPACT_ATOMS: atom_id res chain seq x y z
N MET A 1 -21.58 -6.06 18.82
CA MET A 1 -21.26 -6.32 17.41
C MET A 1 -20.79 -5.08 16.62
N THR A 2 -20.91 -3.88 17.15
CA THR A 2 -20.62 -2.60 16.47
C THR A 2 -19.13 -2.20 16.48
N HIS A 3 -18.37 -2.54 17.50
CA HIS A 3 -16.97 -2.09 17.65
C HIS A 3 -15.96 -2.81 16.73
N LEU A 4 -16.15 -4.10 16.48
CA LEU A 4 -15.22 -4.88 15.66
C LEU A 4 -15.38 -4.59 14.15
N SER A 5 -16.62 -4.32 13.70
CA SER A 5 -16.89 -3.91 12.31
C SER A 5 -16.29 -2.55 11.99
N LEU A 6 -16.29 -1.63 12.95
CA LEU A 6 -15.62 -0.34 12.85
C LEU A 6 -14.09 -0.52 12.74
N LEU A 7 -13.46 -1.34 13.58
CA LEU A 7 -12.00 -1.54 13.57
C LEU A 7 -11.51 -2.07 12.22
N VAL A 8 -12.21 -3.03 11.63
CA VAL A 8 -11.84 -3.62 10.33
C VAL A 8 -12.11 -2.65 9.18
N SER A 9 -13.18 -1.87 9.22
CA SER A 9 -13.45 -0.81 8.23
C SER A 9 -12.44 0.33 8.35
N PHE A 10 -11.99 0.67 9.55
CA PHE A 10 -10.98 1.71 9.80
C PHE A 10 -9.58 1.31 9.33
N ILE A 11 -9.16 0.06 9.48
CA ILE A 11 -7.86 -0.41 8.98
C ILE A 11 -7.77 -0.23 7.45
N LEU A 12 -8.86 -0.43 6.73
CA LEU A 12 -8.90 -0.28 5.27
C LEU A 12 -9.21 1.14 4.80
N ALA A 13 -9.85 1.98 5.62
CA ALA A 13 -10.23 3.36 5.25
C ALA A 13 -9.22 4.43 5.70
N ALA A 14 -8.32 4.10 6.64
CA ALA A 14 -7.45 5.09 7.28
C ALA A 14 -6.18 5.41 6.48
N CYS A 15 -6.00 4.86 5.30
CA CYS A 15 -4.70 4.89 4.63
C CYS A 15 -4.35 6.17 3.87
N PHE A 16 -5.16 7.24 3.82
CA PHE A 16 -4.72 8.37 2.97
C PHE A 16 -5.13 9.77 3.43
N PRO A 17 -4.18 10.67 3.60
CA PRO A 17 -4.18 11.93 2.90
C PRO A 17 -3.30 11.80 1.65
N VAL A 18 -3.87 12.12 0.49
CA VAL A 18 -3.18 12.09 -0.79
C VAL A 18 -2.15 13.20 -0.86
N THR A 19 -0.93 12.89 -0.53
CA THR A 19 0.23 13.53 -1.15
C THR A 19 0.98 12.41 -1.85
N THR A 20 1.12 12.53 -3.15
CA THR A 20 1.87 11.59 -4.00
C THR A 20 3.29 11.43 -3.48
N VAL A 21 3.54 10.35 -2.78
CA VAL A 21 4.86 10.04 -2.25
C VAL A 21 5.19 8.62 -2.69
N ALA A 22 6.32 8.47 -3.35
CA ALA A 22 6.81 7.19 -3.82
C ALA A 22 7.07 6.24 -2.64
N PHE A 23 6.80 4.96 -2.86
CA PHE A 23 7.02 3.91 -1.87
C PHE A 23 8.38 3.24 -2.14
N LEU A 24 9.11 2.89 -1.09
CA LEU A 24 10.34 2.10 -1.20
C LEU A 24 10.17 0.79 -0.44
N PRO A 25 10.61 -0.35 -1.00
CA PRO A 25 10.76 -1.57 -0.23
C PRO A 25 11.64 -1.31 1.01
N ARG A 26 11.26 -1.85 2.16
CA ARG A 26 12.00 -1.65 3.42
C ARG A 26 13.49 -2.00 3.31
N VAL A 27 13.83 -2.95 2.45
CA VAL A 27 15.21 -3.40 2.19
C VAL A 27 16.04 -2.30 1.52
N LEU A 28 15.40 -1.37 0.80
CA LEU A 28 16.07 -0.29 0.05
C LEU A 28 15.99 1.07 0.76
N SER A 29 15.17 1.19 1.81
CA SER A 29 15.12 2.38 2.66
C SER A 29 16.34 2.42 3.59
N GLY A 30 17.52 2.63 3.02
CA GLY A 30 18.71 2.93 3.81
C GLY A 30 18.54 4.23 4.60
N ASN A 31 19.34 4.45 5.66
CA ASN A 31 19.35 5.63 6.54
C ASN A 31 19.58 6.99 5.84
N GLY A 32 19.34 7.08 4.55
CA GLY A 32 19.39 8.32 3.77
C GLY A 32 18.08 9.11 3.90
N LYS A 33 18.19 10.43 3.93
CA LYS A 33 17.06 11.39 3.90
C LYS A 33 16.28 11.28 2.58
N SER A 34 15.58 10.15 2.37
CA SER A 34 14.64 10.00 1.26
C SER A 34 13.36 10.75 1.60
N THR A 35 12.87 11.55 0.67
CA THR A 35 11.53 12.15 0.74
C THR A 35 10.42 11.14 0.42
N THR A 36 10.80 9.92 0.06
CA THR A 36 9.87 8.82 -0.27
C THR A 36 9.50 8.05 0.98
N ARG A 37 8.24 7.67 1.07
CA ARG A 37 7.70 6.84 2.15
C ARG A 37 7.75 5.38 1.73
N ASP A 38 8.24 4.51 2.61
CA ASP A 38 8.17 3.07 2.42
C ASP A 38 6.85 2.48 2.97
N HIS A 39 6.57 1.23 2.66
CA HIS A 39 5.41 0.51 3.15
C HIS A 39 5.27 0.53 4.68
N ALA A 40 6.39 0.43 5.41
CA ALA A 40 6.39 0.45 6.86
C ALA A 40 5.99 1.82 7.41
N MET A 41 6.47 2.91 6.81
CA MET A 41 6.09 4.28 7.19
C MET A 41 4.60 4.53 6.95
N ILE A 42 4.07 4.12 5.78
CA ILE A 42 2.66 4.28 5.45
C ILE A 42 1.78 3.47 6.39
N THR A 43 2.16 2.22 6.65
CA THR A 43 1.46 1.37 7.64
C THR A 43 1.45 2.03 9.01
N LYS A 44 2.59 2.53 9.48
CA LYS A 44 2.73 3.22 10.76
C LYS A 44 1.82 4.45 10.85
N GLU A 45 1.83 5.32 9.85
CA GLU A 45 0.99 6.52 9.80
C GLU A 45 -0.50 6.18 9.67
N GLY A 46 -0.85 5.13 8.92
CA GLY A 46 -2.21 4.64 8.77
C GLY A 46 -2.85 4.19 10.09
N PHE A 47 -2.06 3.77 11.08
CA PHE A 47 -2.56 3.41 12.41
C PHE A 47 -2.78 4.62 13.34
N LEU A 48 -2.27 5.79 13.02
CA LEU A 48 -2.46 6.99 13.89
C LEU A 48 -3.92 7.41 13.98
N LYS A 49 -4.63 7.52 12.86
CA LYS A 49 -6.03 7.93 12.87
C LYS A 49 -6.93 6.97 13.66
N PRO A 50 -6.91 5.65 13.40
CA PRO A 50 -7.66 4.70 14.22
C PRO A 50 -7.31 4.75 15.71
N LEU A 51 -6.04 4.97 16.05
CA LEU A 51 -5.60 5.11 17.44
C LEU A 51 -6.20 6.36 18.09
N LEU A 52 -6.23 7.49 17.38
CA LEU A 52 -6.89 8.71 17.82
C LEU A 52 -8.39 8.50 18.08
N TYR A 53 -9.11 7.91 17.13
CA TYR A 53 -10.53 7.59 17.31
C TYR A 53 -10.77 6.65 18.48
N PHE A 54 -9.89 5.65 18.67
CA PHE A 54 -9.97 4.76 19.82
C PHE A 54 -9.89 5.54 21.12
N PHE A 55 -8.97 6.50 21.26
CA PHE A 55 -8.83 7.30 22.48
C PHE A 55 -9.97 8.31 22.66
N VAL A 56 -10.51 8.87 21.58
CA VAL A 56 -11.72 9.72 21.64
C VAL A 56 -12.90 8.94 22.20
N GLU A 57 -13.07 7.70 21.77
CA GLU A 57 -14.16 6.83 22.23
C GLU A 57 -13.88 6.21 23.61
N ASN A 58 -12.62 6.17 24.03
CA ASN A 58 -12.17 5.51 25.26
C ASN A 58 -11.21 6.39 26.08
N PRO A 59 -11.67 7.58 26.54
CA PRO A 59 -10.80 8.55 27.22
C PRO A 59 -10.19 8.03 28.53
N GLN A 60 -10.73 6.98 29.11
CA GLN A 60 -10.19 6.33 30.31
C GLN A 60 -8.79 5.70 30.11
N TYR A 61 -8.33 5.56 28.87
CA TYR A 61 -6.98 5.05 28.57
C TYR A 61 -5.96 6.18 28.31
N LEU A 62 -6.43 7.44 28.29
CA LEU A 62 -5.53 8.59 28.16
C LEU A 62 -4.89 8.94 29.51
N LYS A 63 -3.68 9.46 29.45
CA LYS A 63 -3.11 10.24 30.56
C LYS A 63 -3.97 11.47 30.85
N ASN A 64 -3.80 12.05 32.03
CA ASN A 64 -4.58 13.20 32.55
C ASN A 64 -4.51 14.47 31.68
N ASP A 65 -3.97 14.41 30.47
CA ASP A 65 -3.88 15.53 29.56
C ASP A 65 -5.17 15.73 28.76
N SER A 66 -5.43 16.97 28.39
CA SER A 66 -6.64 17.27 27.64
C SER A 66 -6.59 16.59 26.26
N LEU A 67 -7.74 16.07 25.81
CA LEU A 67 -7.88 15.46 24.49
C LEU A 67 -7.39 16.38 23.36
N THR A 68 -7.47 17.70 23.57
CA THR A 68 -7.02 18.73 22.62
C THR A 68 -5.49 18.74 22.47
N ASP A 69 -4.75 18.65 23.58
CA ASP A 69 -3.27 18.63 23.55
C ASP A 69 -2.76 17.34 22.87
N VAL A 70 -3.46 16.23 23.11
CA VAL A 70 -3.19 14.94 22.44
C VAL A 70 -3.42 15.04 20.93
N LEU A 71 -4.52 15.64 20.49
CA LEU A 71 -4.85 15.79 19.06
C LEU A 71 -3.85 16.66 18.31
N ASP A 72 -3.50 17.81 18.85
CA ASP A 72 -2.55 18.73 18.24
C ASP A 72 -1.13 18.13 18.17
N HIS A 73 -0.77 17.37 19.20
CA HIS A 73 0.53 16.70 19.26
C HIS A 73 0.62 15.50 18.32
N LEU A 74 -0.43 14.67 18.25
CA LEU A 74 -0.46 13.46 17.40
C LEU A 74 -0.46 13.77 15.89
N LEU A 75 -0.89 14.95 15.47
CA LEU A 75 -0.80 15.40 14.08
C LEU A 75 0.61 15.87 13.68
N SER A 76 1.48 16.14 14.67
CA SER A 76 2.81 16.75 14.46
C SER A 76 3.99 15.84 14.76
N ILE A 77 3.80 14.71 15.43
CA ILE A 77 4.87 13.85 15.95
C ILE A 77 4.87 12.43 15.35
N ASP A 78 6.01 11.75 15.54
CA ASP A 78 6.16 10.34 15.21
C ASP A 78 5.20 9.45 16.04
N VAL A 79 4.70 8.37 15.44
CA VAL A 79 3.80 7.40 16.10
C VAL A 79 4.35 6.89 17.43
N GLN A 80 5.66 6.70 17.53
CA GLN A 80 6.29 6.21 18.74
C GLN A 80 6.21 7.23 19.87
N GLU A 81 6.46 8.49 19.56
CA GLU A 81 6.32 9.60 20.50
C GLU A 81 4.86 9.80 20.88
N ALA A 82 3.93 9.75 19.90
CA ALA A 82 2.49 9.81 20.15
C ALA A 82 2.01 8.76 21.15
N ILE A 83 2.49 7.51 21.01
CA ILE A 83 2.14 6.42 21.92
C ILE A 83 2.71 6.65 23.33
N GLN A 84 3.94 7.14 23.42
CA GLN A 84 4.58 7.45 24.71
C GLN A 84 3.86 8.56 25.48
N VAL A 85 3.36 9.57 24.76
CA VAL A 85 2.61 10.67 25.37
C VAL A 85 1.20 10.26 25.78
N THR A 86 0.56 9.40 25.00
CA THR A 86 -0.87 9.10 25.16
C THR A 86 -1.16 7.96 26.12
N ILE A 87 -0.28 6.97 26.24
CA ILE A 87 -0.52 5.77 27.04
C ILE A 87 0.29 5.85 28.35
N ASP A 88 -0.42 5.80 29.47
CA ASP A 88 0.17 6.01 30.80
C ASP A 88 1.07 4.86 31.28
N ASN A 89 0.95 3.68 30.67
CA ASN A 89 1.66 2.48 31.12
C ASN A 89 2.58 1.95 30.03
N ILE A 90 3.83 1.71 30.39
CA ILE A 90 4.87 1.18 29.48
C ILE A 90 4.50 -0.18 28.86
N SER A 91 3.80 -1.04 29.59
CA SER A 91 3.45 -2.38 29.12
C SER A 91 2.46 -2.36 27.92
N PRO A 92 1.37 -1.57 27.94
CA PRO A 92 0.52 -1.38 26.75
C PRO A 92 1.25 -0.74 25.58
N GLN A 93 2.14 0.23 25.81
CA GLN A 93 2.96 0.86 24.77
C GLN A 93 3.80 -0.19 24.02
N ILE A 94 4.53 -1.03 24.77
CA ILE A 94 5.36 -2.10 24.20
C ILE A 94 4.50 -3.10 23.41
N LYS A 95 3.34 -3.49 23.94
CA LYS A 95 2.43 -4.41 23.24
C LYS A 95 1.91 -3.85 21.93
N PHE A 96 1.56 -2.56 21.90
CA PHE A 96 1.12 -1.89 20.67
C PHE A 96 2.25 -1.81 19.65
N LEU A 97 3.44 -1.38 20.06
CA LEU A 97 4.60 -1.29 19.17
C LEU A 97 5.00 -2.66 18.61
N ASN A 98 4.96 -3.70 19.42
CA ASN A 98 5.22 -5.07 18.97
C ASN A 98 4.16 -5.53 17.96
N ALA A 99 2.88 -5.25 18.21
CA ALA A 99 1.81 -5.57 17.28
C ALA A 99 1.96 -4.81 15.95
N LEU A 100 2.32 -3.53 15.99
CA LEU A 100 2.61 -2.75 14.80
C LEU A 100 3.81 -3.31 14.03
N ASN A 101 4.89 -3.67 14.72
CA ASN A 101 6.06 -4.29 14.11
C ASN A 101 5.74 -5.64 13.44
N GLU A 102 4.87 -6.46 14.04
CA GLU A 102 4.43 -7.71 13.40
C GLU A 102 3.68 -7.43 12.09
N ILE A 103 2.79 -6.44 12.06
CA ILE A 103 2.09 -6.02 10.84
C ILE A 103 3.07 -5.50 9.79
N GLN A 104 4.03 -4.65 10.18
CA GLN A 104 5.03 -4.11 9.26
C GLN A 104 5.97 -5.20 8.70
N ASN A 105 6.33 -6.18 9.51
CA ASN A 105 7.15 -7.30 9.07
C ASN A 105 6.39 -8.18 8.06
N ALA A 106 5.13 -8.53 8.35
CA ALA A 106 4.30 -9.29 7.42
C ALA A 106 4.03 -8.53 6.11
N ASN A 107 3.90 -7.20 6.18
CA ASN A 107 3.83 -6.35 4.99
C ASN A 107 5.12 -6.48 4.16
N ALA A 108 6.29 -6.33 4.77
CA ALA A 108 7.57 -6.41 4.08
C ALA A 108 7.91 -7.82 3.54
N GLU A 109 7.34 -8.88 4.11
CA GLU A 109 7.53 -10.26 3.64
C GLU A 109 6.96 -10.49 2.24
N ILE A 110 5.97 -9.71 1.82
CA ILE A 110 5.37 -9.83 0.47
C ILE A 110 6.38 -9.44 -0.63
N ASP A 111 7.35 -8.58 -0.32
CA ASP A 111 8.47 -8.27 -1.22
C ASP A 111 9.51 -9.40 -1.32
N SER A 112 9.35 -10.46 -0.54
CA SER A 112 10.28 -11.58 -0.48
C SER A 112 9.74 -12.81 -1.24
N PHE A 113 10.67 -13.67 -1.73
CA PHE A 113 10.27 -14.94 -2.34
C PHE A 113 9.50 -15.83 -1.34
N PRO A 114 8.38 -16.49 -1.74
CA PRO A 114 7.85 -16.60 -3.10
C PRO A 114 6.87 -15.49 -3.52
N PHE A 115 6.43 -14.65 -2.61
CA PHE A 115 5.37 -13.66 -2.89
C PHE A 115 5.81 -12.58 -3.90
N SER A 116 7.07 -12.18 -3.88
CA SER A 116 7.62 -11.17 -4.80
C SER A 116 7.45 -11.54 -6.28
N THR A 117 7.25 -12.82 -6.59
CA THR A 117 7.02 -13.32 -7.96
C THR A 117 5.54 -13.35 -8.36
N SER A 118 4.62 -13.02 -7.47
CA SER A 118 3.18 -12.99 -7.74
C SER A 118 2.73 -11.61 -8.17
N ALA A 119 2.40 -11.42 -9.44
CA ALA A 119 1.93 -10.15 -9.97
C ALA A 119 0.65 -9.67 -9.26
N SER A 120 -0.25 -10.57 -8.87
CA SER A 120 -1.49 -10.22 -8.18
C SER A 120 -1.29 -9.74 -6.74
N ALA A 121 -0.21 -10.14 -6.08
CA ALA A 121 0.12 -9.66 -4.74
C ALA A 121 0.55 -8.18 -4.74
N HIS A 122 1.01 -7.69 -5.91
CA HIS A 122 1.56 -6.35 -6.11
C HIS A 122 0.74 -5.50 -7.09
N PHE A 123 -0.42 -5.97 -7.54
CA PHE A 123 -1.20 -5.34 -8.62
C PHE A 123 -0.41 -5.10 -9.92
N ASP A 124 0.70 -5.82 -10.14
CA ASP A 124 1.49 -5.76 -11.35
C ASP A 124 0.83 -6.52 -12.52
N GLY A 125 1.31 -6.29 -13.73
CA GLY A 125 0.89 -7.01 -14.93
C GLY A 125 -0.61 -6.92 -15.20
N GLU A 126 -1.23 -5.82 -14.81
CA GLU A 126 -2.68 -5.57 -14.96
C GLU A 126 -3.56 -6.60 -14.21
N GLN A 127 -3.04 -7.23 -13.14
CA GLN A 127 -3.75 -8.25 -12.34
C GLN A 127 -4.71 -7.61 -11.32
N PHE A 128 -5.52 -6.65 -11.76
CA PHE A 128 -6.41 -5.86 -10.90
C PHE A 128 -7.54 -6.68 -10.28
N GLU A 129 -8.15 -7.59 -11.05
CA GLU A 129 -9.22 -8.47 -10.55
C GLU A 129 -8.68 -9.45 -9.50
N GLN A 130 -7.51 -10.03 -9.78
CA GLN A 130 -6.87 -11.00 -8.90
C GLN A 130 -6.36 -10.33 -7.62
N GLY A 131 -5.77 -9.15 -7.72
CA GLY A 131 -5.33 -8.36 -6.57
C GLY A 131 -6.51 -7.92 -5.69
N ALA A 132 -7.61 -7.46 -6.30
CA ALA A 132 -8.83 -7.11 -5.57
C ALA A 132 -9.44 -8.33 -4.87
N THR A 133 -9.49 -9.48 -5.55
CA THR A 133 -9.94 -10.76 -4.97
C THR A 133 -9.07 -11.17 -3.78
N ARG A 134 -7.74 -11.06 -3.90
CA ARG A 134 -6.81 -11.32 -2.81
C ARG A 134 -7.11 -10.44 -1.59
N LEU A 135 -7.33 -9.14 -1.78
CA LEU A 135 -7.68 -8.23 -0.70
C LEU A 135 -8.97 -8.65 0.02
N VAL A 136 -9.99 -9.04 -0.73
CA VAL A 136 -11.26 -9.52 -0.16
C VAL A 136 -11.05 -10.80 0.65
N GLN A 137 -10.27 -11.75 0.13
CA GLN A 137 -9.96 -13.00 0.82
C GLN A 137 -9.19 -12.76 2.12
N LEU A 138 -8.10 -11.99 2.08
CA LEU A 138 -7.31 -11.64 3.27
C LEU A 138 -8.16 -10.94 4.33
N ARG A 139 -9.03 -10.01 3.90
CA ARG A 139 -9.96 -9.33 4.80
C ARG A 139 -10.96 -10.29 5.44
N GLN A 140 -11.54 -11.21 4.67
CA GLN A 140 -12.49 -12.21 5.19
C GLN A 140 -11.84 -13.14 6.20
N GLU A 141 -10.63 -13.61 5.91
CA GLU A 141 -9.86 -14.45 6.81
C GLU A 141 -9.50 -13.71 8.10
N LEU A 142 -9.01 -12.47 7.99
CA LEU A 142 -8.73 -11.59 9.12
C LEU A 142 -9.95 -11.41 10.02
N VAL A 143 -11.10 -11.06 9.45
CA VAL A 143 -12.35 -10.87 10.20
C VAL A 143 -12.79 -12.16 10.88
N THR A 144 -12.75 -13.27 10.17
CA THR A 144 -13.10 -14.59 10.71
C THR A 144 -12.19 -14.96 11.88
N MET A 145 -10.88 -14.75 11.73
CA MET A 145 -9.89 -15.01 12.78
C MET A 145 -10.17 -14.20 14.05
N LEU A 146 -10.47 -12.91 13.91
CA LEU A 146 -10.79 -12.02 15.01
C LEU A 146 -12.10 -12.39 15.72
N LEU A 147 -13.14 -12.76 14.95
CA LEU A 147 -14.45 -13.15 15.48
C LEU A 147 -14.40 -14.48 16.25
N GLN A 148 -13.55 -15.40 15.83
CA GLN A 148 -13.38 -16.70 16.47
C GLN A 148 -12.42 -16.66 17.69
N GLY A 149 -11.86 -15.51 18.03
CA GLY A 149 -10.86 -15.39 19.10
C GLY A 149 -9.56 -16.11 18.78
N GLY A 150 -9.20 -16.17 17.50
CA GLY A 150 -8.00 -16.82 16.98
C GLY A 150 -6.69 -16.14 17.41
N LYS A 151 -5.59 -16.65 16.93
CA LYS A 151 -4.25 -16.13 17.25
C LYS A 151 -4.08 -14.72 16.69
N LEU A 152 -3.99 -13.72 17.57
CA LEU A 152 -3.84 -12.31 17.18
C LEU A 152 -2.61 -12.05 16.32
N GLN A 153 -1.53 -12.81 16.49
CA GLN A 153 -0.35 -12.71 15.63
C GLN A 153 -0.70 -13.07 14.19
N HIS A 154 -1.46 -14.14 13.95
CA HIS A 154 -1.89 -14.50 12.60
C HIS A 154 -2.81 -13.42 11.98
N ALA A 155 -3.72 -12.87 12.78
CA ALA A 155 -4.56 -11.76 12.34
C ALA A 155 -3.72 -10.52 11.93
N ARG A 156 -2.64 -10.22 12.69
CA ARG A 156 -1.72 -9.13 12.34
C ARG A 156 -0.91 -9.40 11.06
N ASN A 157 -0.53 -10.65 10.84
CA ASN A 157 0.14 -11.05 9.59
C ASN A 157 -0.80 -10.85 8.40
N LEU A 158 -2.03 -11.34 8.47
CA LEU A 158 -3.04 -11.11 7.42
C LEU A 158 -3.28 -9.62 7.15
N ALA A 159 -3.30 -8.80 8.20
CA ALA A 159 -3.41 -7.35 8.04
C ALA A 159 -2.19 -6.75 7.31
N GLY A 160 -0.97 -7.19 7.65
CA GLY A 160 0.25 -6.76 6.96
C GLY A 160 0.25 -7.12 5.48
N GLU A 161 -0.10 -8.36 5.15
CA GLU A 161 -0.23 -8.84 3.78
C GLU A 161 -1.26 -8.03 2.97
N ALA A 162 -2.44 -7.79 3.56
CA ALA A 162 -3.49 -7.01 2.90
C ALA A 162 -3.07 -5.56 2.68
N LEU A 163 -2.38 -4.95 3.66
CA LEU A 163 -1.89 -3.58 3.55
C LEU A 163 -0.81 -3.45 2.47
N HIS A 164 0.11 -4.41 2.33
CA HIS A 164 1.08 -4.42 1.24
C HIS A 164 0.39 -4.37 -0.12
N THR A 165 -0.44 -5.36 -0.42
CA THR A 165 -1.18 -5.43 -1.68
C THR A 165 -2.00 -4.16 -1.94
N LEU A 166 -2.65 -3.60 -0.90
CA LEU A 166 -3.42 -2.36 -1.02
C LEU A 166 -2.54 -1.15 -1.35
N GLN A 167 -1.37 -1.04 -0.73
CA GLN A 167 -0.42 0.04 -0.97
C GLN A 167 0.14 -0.02 -2.39
N ASP A 168 0.45 -1.22 -2.87
CA ASP A 168 0.96 -1.45 -4.22
C ASP A 168 -0.02 -1.08 -5.32
N PHE A 169 -1.33 -1.18 -5.08
CA PHE A 169 -2.30 -0.66 -6.04
C PHE A 169 -2.01 0.81 -6.40
N TYR A 170 -1.70 1.64 -5.43
CA TYR A 170 -1.43 3.07 -5.67
C TYR A 170 -0.02 3.32 -6.18
N SER A 171 0.93 2.49 -5.78
CA SER A 171 2.31 2.58 -6.23
C SER A 171 2.49 2.11 -7.68
N HIS A 172 1.89 0.99 -8.03
CA HIS A 172 2.15 0.28 -9.28
C HIS A 172 1.10 0.53 -10.37
N SER A 173 -0.03 1.17 -10.06
CA SER A 173 -1.04 1.52 -11.06
C SER A 173 -1.00 3.01 -11.44
N ASN A 174 -1.70 3.35 -12.52
CA ASN A 174 -1.91 4.73 -12.95
C ASN A 174 -3.13 5.41 -12.31
N TRP A 175 -3.61 4.92 -11.16
CA TRP A 175 -4.79 5.48 -10.48
C TRP A 175 -4.70 6.99 -10.26
N ILE A 176 -3.56 7.45 -9.78
CA ILE A 176 -3.29 8.87 -9.51
C ILE A 176 -3.19 9.65 -10.83
N GLU A 177 -2.51 9.09 -11.83
CA GLU A 177 -2.31 9.69 -13.13
C GLU A 177 -3.62 9.83 -13.94
N LEU A 178 -4.64 9.02 -13.61
CA LEU A 178 -6.00 9.18 -14.12
C LEU A 178 -6.76 10.36 -13.48
N GLY A 179 -6.11 11.07 -12.55
CA GLY A 179 -6.69 12.25 -11.88
C GLY A 179 -7.60 11.91 -10.69
N ASN A 180 -7.48 10.70 -10.13
CA ASN A 180 -8.28 10.29 -8.98
C ASN A 180 -7.66 10.82 -7.67
N PRO A 181 -8.25 11.80 -6.99
CA PRO A 181 -7.67 12.41 -5.78
C PRO A 181 -8.02 11.64 -4.50
N VAL A 182 -8.84 10.62 -4.59
CA VAL A 182 -9.37 9.86 -3.44
C VAL A 182 -9.05 8.38 -3.54
N PRO A 183 -8.99 7.66 -2.41
CA PRO A 183 -8.84 6.22 -2.43
C PRO A 183 -9.96 5.52 -3.23
N TYR A 184 -9.62 4.40 -3.85
CA TYR A 184 -10.59 3.58 -4.57
C TYR A 184 -11.37 2.72 -3.56
N ASP A 185 -12.56 3.15 -3.23
CA ASP A 185 -13.34 2.65 -2.09
C ASP A 185 -13.88 1.22 -2.26
N ILE A 186 -13.82 0.65 -3.45
CA ILE A 186 -14.23 -0.75 -3.71
C ILE A 186 -13.13 -1.77 -3.37
N LEU A 187 -11.86 -1.36 -3.27
CA LEU A 187 -10.76 -2.28 -2.96
C LEU A 187 -10.96 -2.95 -1.59
N GLY A 188 -10.89 -4.27 -1.58
CA GLY A 188 -11.10 -5.08 -0.37
C GLY A 188 -12.54 -5.08 0.16
N ARG A 189 -13.51 -4.50 -0.56
CA ARG A 189 -14.93 -4.53 -0.22
C ARG A 189 -15.58 -5.80 -0.79
N PRO A 190 -16.14 -6.70 0.05
CA PRO A 190 -16.81 -7.89 -0.44
C PRO A 190 -17.99 -7.55 -1.36
N GLY A 191 -18.10 -8.26 -2.47
CA GLY A 191 -19.16 -8.06 -3.46
C GLY A 191 -18.98 -6.85 -4.36
N SER A 192 -17.79 -6.22 -4.34
CA SER A 192 -17.42 -5.14 -5.25
C SER A 192 -16.25 -5.60 -6.11
N ASP A 193 -16.40 -5.51 -7.43
CA ASP A 193 -15.38 -5.85 -8.41
C ASP A 193 -14.94 -4.61 -9.17
N ILE A 194 -13.70 -4.58 -9.60
CA ILE A 194 -13.22 -3.55 -10.53
C ILE A 194 -13.85 -3.85 -11.90
N PRO A 195 -14.63 -2.92 -12.50
CA PRO A 195 -15.25 -3.16 -13.80
C PRO A 195 -14.20 -3.44 -14.87
N LYS A 196 -14.36 -4.54 -15.61
CA LYS A 196 -13.39 -5.00 -16.62
C LYS A 196 -13.17 -3.98 -17.74
N GLU A 197 -14.21 -3.26 -18.10
CA GLU A 197 -14.16 -2.17 -19.09
C GLU A 197 -13.24 -1.01 -18.67
N ASN A 198 -13.00 -0.87 -17.38
CA ASN A 198 -12.09 0.14 -16.82
C ASN A 198 -10.63 -0.32 -16.76
N ILE A 199 -10.36 -1.59 -17.04
CA ILE A 199 -9.01 -2.17 -17.03
C ILE A 199 -8.51 -2.24 -18.51
N ALA A 200 -7.28 -1.85 -18.73
CA ALA A 200 -6.65 -1.99 -20.05
C ALA A 200 -6.48 -3.48 -20.39
N SER A 201 -6.89 -3.85 -21.62
CA SER A 201 -6.75 -5.24 -22.05
C SER A 201 -5.29 -5.59 -22.37
N PRO A 202 -4.90 -6.88 -22.33
CA PRO A 202 -3.55 -7.30 -22.70
C PRO A 202 -3.14 -6.87 -24.13
N ASN A 203 -4.11 -6.71 -25.02
CA ASN A 203 -3.91 -6.34 -26.44
C ASN A 203 -4.03 -4.83 -26.69
N GLU A 204 -4.07 -4.02 -25.63
CA GLU A 204 -4.18 -2.57 -25.72
C GLU A 204 -2.87 -1.94 -25.25
N ALA A 205 -2.28 -1.07 -26.07
CA ALA A 205 -1.09 -0.33 -25.68
C ALA A 205 -1.44 0.68 -24.57
N THR A 206 -0.63 0.74 -23.53
CA THR A 206 -0.85 1.60 -22.37
C THR A 206 0.29 2.57 -22.10
N CYS A 207 1.49 2.27 -22.62
CA CYS A 207 2.66 3.15 -22.55
C CYS A 207 3.34 3.27 -23.89
N LYS A 208 3.91 4.46 -24.17
CA LYS A 208 4.83 4.69 -25.29
C LYS A 208 6.23 4.25 -24.92
N ASP A 209 7.01 3.87 -25.92
CA ASP A 209 8.45 3.75 -25.76
C ASP A 209 9.06 5.09 -25.37
N CYS A 210 10.05 5.02 -24.49
CA CYS A 210 10.80 6.18 -24.06
C CYS A 210 12.25 5.79 -23.74
N LYS A 211 13.15 6.78 -23.77
CA LYS A 211 14.53 6.57 -23.33
C LYS A 211 14.62 6.72 -21.82
N PRO A 212 15.54 6.01 -21.16
CA PRO A 212 15.81 6.24 -19.75
C PRO A 212 16.06 7.73 -19.47
N GLY A 213 15.35 8.30 -18.50
CA GLY A 213 15.41 9.71 -18.15
C GLY A 213 14.55 10.66 -19.00
N GLU A 214 13.89 10.16 -20.04
CA GLU A 214 13.01 10.93 -20.95
C GLU A 214 11.57 10.36 -20.98
N CYS A 215 11.15 9.67 -19.92
CA CYS A 215 9.88 8.96 -19.89
C CYS A 215 8.72 9.79 -19.32
N GLU A 216 8.75 11.09 -19.44
CA GLU A 216 7.65 11.94 -19.05
C GLU A 216 6.44 11.74 -19.96
N ASN A 217 5.25 11.64 -19.36
CA ASN A 217 3.98 11.53 -20.09
C ASN A 217 3.93 10.35 -21.07
N ASN A 218 4.54 9.24 -20.75
CA ASN A 218 4.53 8.04 -21.60
C ASN A 218 3.25 7.21 -21.50
N LEU A 219 2.39 7.45 -20.50
CA LEU A 219 1.05 6.85 -20.40
C LEU A 219 0.14 7.35 -21.53
N ILE A 220 -0.53 6.41 -22.22
CA ILE A 220 -1.41 6.73 -23.37
C ILE A 220 -2.82 6.17 -23.20
N THR A 221 -3.10 5.49 -22.11
CA THR A 221 -4.43 4.94 -21.81
C THR A 221 -5.20 5.82 -20.82
N THR A 222 -6.52 5.82 -20.98
CA THR A 222 -7.47 6.38 -20.00
C THR A 222 -8.06 5.30 -19.08
N LYS A 223 -7.63 4.06 -19.26
CA LYS A 223 -8.01 2.92 -18.43
C LYS A 223 -6.97 2.65 -17.35
N LEU A 224 -7.39 1.88 -16.36
CA LEU A 224 -6.51 1.40 -15.31
C LEU A 224 -5.46 0.45 -15.91
N THR A 225 -4.19 0.71 -15.67
CA THR A 225 -3.05 -0.11 -16.08
C THR A 225 -2.01 -0.14 -14.98
N SER A 226 -1.19 -1.17 -14.99
CA SER A 226 -0.04 -1.31 -14.08
C SER A 226 1.19 -1.80 -14.84
N GLY A 227 2.34 -1.74 -14.19
CA GLY A 227 3.61 -2.14 -14.78
C GLY A 227 3.78 -3.66 -14.82
N TYR A 228 4.64 -4.11 -15.72
CA TYR A 228 5.02 -5.53 -15.85
C TYR A 228 6.45 -5.71 -15.34
N ARG A 229 6.67 -6.74 -14.50
CA ARG A 229 8.00 -7.17 -14.05
C ARG A 229 8.39 -8.48 -14.73
N SER A 230 9.68 -8.59 -15.07
CA SER A 230 10.21 -9.76 -15.78
C SER A 230 10.33 -11.02 -14.90
N ASP A 231 10.46 -10.85 -13.60
CA ASP A 231 10.63 -11.93 -12.61
C ASP A 231 9.31 -12.47 -12.04
N GLN A 232 8.17 -11.86 -12.41
CA GLN A 232 6.85 -12.30 -11.93
C GLN A 232 6.19 -13.34 -12.84
N ASP A 233 5.11 -13.95 -12.35
CA ASP A 233 4.33 -14.98 -13.03
C ASP A 233 3.60 -14.48 -14.27
N ILE A 234 3.24 -13.19 -14.34
CA ILE A 234 2.63 -12.55 -15.51
C ILE A 234 3.68 -11.87 -16.36
N LYS A 235 3.78 -12.30 -17.61
CA LYS A 235 4.78 -11.75 -18.55
C LYS A 235 4.19 -10.62 -19.39
N LYS A 236 5.03 -9.60 -19.64
CA LYS A 236 4.69 -8.51 -20.55
C LYS A 236 4.41 -9.05 -21.95
N PRO A 237 3.28 -8.71 -22.57
CA PRO A 237 2.98 -9.12 -23.96
C PRO A 237 4.08 -8.65 -24.91
N GLU A 238 4.49 -9.54 -25.81
CA GLU A 238 5.47 -9.19 -26.84
C GLU A 238 4.86 -8.23 -27.87
N ASN A 239 5.67 -7.32 -28.37
CA ASN A 239 5.29 -6.33 -29.40
C ASN A 239 4.10 -5.44 -29.01
N MET A 240 3.81 -5.31 -27.72
CA MET A 240 2.78 -4.42 -27.22
C MET A 240 3.41 -3.36 -26.30
N GLY A 241 3.03 -2.10 -26.51
CA GLY A 241 3.48 -0.96 -25.72
C GLY A 241 2.84 -0.95 -24.32
N LYS A 242 3.15 -1.93 -23.50
CA LYS A 242 2.72 -2.01 -22.10
C LYS A 242 3.72 -1.30 -21.19
N CYS A 243 3.23 -0.69 -20.11
CA CYS A 243 4.09 -0.09 -19.11
C CYS A 243 5.01 -1.14 -18.47
N SER A 244 6.27 -0.80 -18.29
CA SER A 244 7.17 -1.56 -17.44
C SER A 244 6.88 -1.20 -15.98
N HIS A 245 7.13 -2.14 -15.06
CA HIS A 245 7.07 -1.85 -13.63
C HIS A 245 8.05 -0.72 -13.29
N GLY A 246 9.29 -0.84 -13.72
CA GLY A 246 10.36 0.07 -13.36
C GLY A 246 11.13 -0.45 -12.14
N GLY A 247 12.17 0.26 -11.77
CA GLY A 247 13.07 -0.15 -10.70
C GLY A 247 14.39 -0.69 -11.24
N THR A 248 15.39 -0.77 -10.36
CA THR A 248 16.76 -1.14 -10.76
C THR A 248 16.91 -2.57 -11.25
N MET A 249 16.03 -3.46 -10.78
CA MET A 249 16.03 -4.89 -11.11
C MET A 249 14.99 -5.27 -12.18
N ASP A 250 14.22 -4.30 -12.68
CA ASP A 250 13.18 -4.56 -13.67
C ASP A 250 13.73 -4.54 -15.09
N GLU A 251 13.99 -5.73 -15.65
CA GLU A 251 14.47 -5.90 -17.03
C GLU A 251 13.40 -5.57 -18.09
N SER A 252 12.11 -5.56 -17.71
CA SER A 252 11.02 -5.26 -18.65
C SER A 252 11.11 -3.84 -19.21
N ARG A 253 11.81 -2.93 -18.51
CA ARG A 253 12.11 -1.57 -18.97
C ARG A 253 12.93 -1.52 -20.27
N LEU A 254 13.65 -2.59 -20.60
CA LEU A 254 14.45 -2.71 -21.81
C LEU A 254 13.64 -3.19 -23.04
N LYS A 255 12.36 -3.49 -22.85
CA LYS A 255 11.38 -3.84 -23.88
C LYS A 255 10.63 -2.60 -24.38
N PRO A 256 9.71 -2.70 -25.36
CA PRO A 256 8.80 -1.60 -25.68
C PRO A 256 8.17 -1.00 -24.43
N ALA A 257 8.07 0.32 -24.35
CA ALA A 257 7.74 1.10 -23.16
C ALA A 257 8.77 0.91 -22.03
N THR A 258 9.95 1.47 -22.23
CA THR A 258 11.07 1.40 -21.28
C THR A 258 10.85 2.21 -20.00
N GLY A 259 9.84 3.09 -19.95
CA GLY A 259 9.44 3.81 -18.75
C GLY A 259 8.65 2.95 -17.79
N GLY A 260 8.96 3.05 -16.52
CA GLY A 260 8.22 2.40 -15.45
C GLY A 260 7.05 3.24 -14.94
N ILE A 261 6.03 2.59 -14.39
CA ILE A 261 4.88 3.22 -13.73
C ILE A 261 5.02 3.21 -12.21
N ASN A 262 5.94 2.42 -11.68
CA ASN A 262 6.20 2.28 -10.26
C ASN A 262 6.63 3.60 -9.62
N LYS A 263 6.02 3.93 -8.49
CA LYS A 263 6.32 5.12 -7.67
C LYS A 263 7.20 4.83 -6.46
N ASP A 264 7.69 3.60 -6.30
CA ASP A 264 8.56 3.19 -5.19
C ASP A 264 9.97 3.78 -5.27
N SER A 265 10.34 4.30 -6.43
CA SER A 265 11.68 4.84 -6.66
C SER A 265 11.64 6.33 -6.95
N THR A 266 12.57 7.07 -6.35
CA THR A 266 12.83 8.47 -6.69
C THR A 266 13.62 8.64 -7.98
N SER A 267 14.10 7.55 -8.59
CA SER A 267 14.88 7.59 -9.82
C SER A 267 13.98 7.81 -11.04
N THR A 268 14.08 8.95 -11.67
CA THR A 268 13.41 9.26 -12.94
C THR A 268 13.82 8.34 -14.09
N LEU A 269 14.98 7.64 -13.96
CA LEU A 269 15.44 6.65 -14.92
C LEU A 269 14.58 5.38 -14.95
N VAL A 270 13.90 5.08 -13.85
CA VAL A 270 13.20 3.83 -13.63
C VAL A 270 11.73 4.01 -13.27
N SER A 271 11.35 5.22 -12.90
CA SER A 271 9.95 5.61 -12.65
C SER A 271 9.73 7.06 -13.11
N PRO A 272 9.15 7.28 -14.28
CA PRO A 272 8.88 8.63 -14.77
C PRO A 272 7.87 9.38 -13.90
N HIS A 273 7.12 8.68 -13.07
CA HIS A 273 6.11 9.22 -12.16
C HIS A 273 6.57 9.32 -10.70
N ALA A 274 7.84 8.97 -10.41
CA ALA A 274 8.43 9.22 -9.09
C ALA A 274 8.46 10.73 -8.81
N ARG A 275 7.61 11.20 -7.92
CA ARG A 275 7.52 12.60 -7.48
C ARG A 275 7.59 12.68 -5.97
#